data_fc002d0948f43ab5c26e4ad6cd9b08fd
#
_entry.id   fc002d0948f43ab5c26e4ad6cd9b08fd
#
_cell.length_a   1.000
_cell.length_b   1.000
_cell.length_c   1.000
_cell.angle_alpha   90.00
_cell.angle_beta   90.00
_cell.angle_gamma   90.00
#
_symmetry.space_group_name_H-M   'P 1'
#
loop_
_entity.id
_entity.type
_entity.pdbx_description
1 polymer ?
#
loop_
_entity_poly.entity_id
_entity_poly.type
_entity_poly.pdbx_seq_one_letter_code
_entity_poly.pdbx_strand_id
1 'polypeptide(L)'
;MADPLLVVDVQRGFVNQYTRHIPSRIRRLIDSGQYAPVLYTLFINIDSSPYQTLLDWHACAGPQETELVDELADVADDDNIFLKHGLAGMPEALAGRIRDDHVEQIWVVGLDTDMCVLKIAMDLFDMGVEPVVLVDCCASTAGLQAHLAGLSILSRNIGPHQLRLTSLHETYLAAPEGDPTPAPTPE
;
A
#
# COMPACT_ATOMS: atom_id res chain seq x y z
N MET A 1 -8.66 -9.92 -18.53
CA MET A 1 -7.40 -10.17 -17.79
C MET A 1 -7.66 -9.70 -16.37
N ALA A 2 -6.97 -10.24 -15.37
CA ALA A 2 -7.06 -9.69 -14.01
C ALA A 2 -6.40 -8.32 -13.97
N ASP A 3 -6.93 -7.41 -13.15
CA ASP A 3 -6.33 -6.08 -13.00
C ASP A 3 -5.03 -6.17 -12.17
N PRO A 4 -4.02 -5.34 -12.45
CA PRO A 4 -2.78 -5.32 -11.69
C PRO A 4 -2.97 -4.81 -10.26
N LEU A 5 -2.16 -5.34 -9.34
CA LEU A 5 -2.04 -4.87 -7.96
C LEU A 5 -0.68 -4.21 -7.76
N LEU A 6 -0.65 -3.00 -7.23
CA LEU A 6 0.58 -2.29 -6.85
C LEU A 6 0.72 -2.28 -5.33
N VAL A 7 1.76 -2.94 -4.85
CA VAL A 7 2.14 -2.99 -3.43
C VAL A 7 3.20 -1.92 -3.18
N VAL A 8 2.83 -0.89 -2.42
CA VAL A 8 3.64 0.30 -2.21
C VAL A 8 4.42 0.18 -0.91
N ASP A 9 5.74 0.07 -1.01
CA ASP A 9 6.73 0.21 0.07
C ASP A 9 6.44 -0.62 1.34
N VAL A 10 5.97 -1.85 1.19
CA VAL A 10 5.72 -2.75 2.32
C VAL A 10 7.03 -3.42 2.73
N GLN A 11 7.92 -2.61 3.30
CA GLN A 11 9.28 -2.94 3.69
C GLN A 11 9.41 -3.05 5.20
N ARG A 12 10.44 -3.78 5.68
CA ARG A 12 10.68 -3.99 7.11
C ARG A 12 10.82 -2.68 7.89
N GLY A 13 11.45 -1.64 7.31
CA GLY A 13 11.62 -0.33 7.93
C GLY A 13 10.32 0.45 8.15
N PHE A 14 9.24 0.09 7.46
CA PHE A 14 7.93 0.72 7.61
C PHE A 14 6.95 -0.10 8.46
N VAL A 15 7.38 -1.23 9.04
CA VAL A 15 6.53 -2.02 9.92
C VAL A 15 6.70 -1.58 11.36
N ASN A 16 5.62 -1.07 11.95
CA ASN A 16 5.55 -0.67 13.35
C ASN A 16 4.20 -1.06 13.98
N GLN A 17 3.91 -0.58 15.18
CA GLN A 17 2.67 -0.91 15.89
C GLN A 17 1.39 -0.54 15.12
N TYR A 18 1.44 0.44 14.20
CA TYR A 18 0.30 0.92 13.42
C TYR A 18 0.14 0.20 12.08
N THR A 19 1.23 -0.35 11.53
CA THR A 19 1.28 -0.92 10.18
C THR A 19 1.44 -2.44 10.15
N ARG A 20 1.79 -3.08 11.27
CA ARG A 20 2.10 -4.52 11.38
C ARG A 20 1.01 -5.48 10.90
N HIS A 21 -0.21 -5.01 10.73
CA HIS A 21 -1.33 -5.82 10.25
C HIS A 21 -1.46 -5.82 8.72
N ILE A 22 -0.77 -4.92 8.03
CA ILE A 22 -0.86 -4.73 6.58
C ILE A 22 -0.20 -5.88 5.80
N PRO A 23 1.02 -6.35 6.12
CA PRO A 23 1.67 -7.41 5.35
C PRO A 23 0.80 -8.66 5.18
N SER A 24 0.24 -9.18 6.26
CA SER A 24 -0.60 -10.37 6.22
C SER A 24 -1.93 -10.18 5.49
N ARG A 25 -2.47 -8.95 5.44
CA ARG A 25 -3.66 -8.62 4.65
C ARG A 25 -3.34 -8.62 3.16
N ILE A 26 -2.24 -7.98 2.77
CA ILE A 26 -1.78 -7.94 1.38
C ILE A 26 -1.43 -9.36 0.90
N ARG A 27 -0.76 -10.17 1.74
CA ARG A 27 -0.48 -11.56 1.41
C ARG A 27 -1.75 -12.34 1.08
N ARG A 28 -2.79 -12.25 1.89
CA ARG A 28 -4.08 -12.90 1.61
C ARG A 28 -4.74 -12.38 0.34
N LEU A 29 -4.58 -11.10 0.04
CA LEU A 29 -5.08 -10.51 -1.20
C LEU A 29 -4.37 -11.09 -2.42
N ILE A 30 -3.05 -11.25 -2.37
CA ILE A 30 -2.25 -11.88 -3.42
C ILE A 30 -2.63 -13.35 -3.57
N ASP A 31 -2.71 -14.09 -2.47
CA ASP A 31 -3.07 -15.53 -2.47
C ASP A 31 -4.49 -15.79 -3.00
N SER A 32 -5.36 -14.78 -3.02
CA SER A 32 -6.71 -14.92 -3.61
C SER A 32 -6.68 -15.10 -5.13
N GLY A 33 -5.59 -14.72 -5.80
CA GLY A 33 -5.44 -14.78 -7.26
C GLY A 33 -6.34 -13.82 -8.05
N GLN A 34 -6.98 -12.85 -7.37
CA GLN A 34 -7.88 -11.88 -8.02
C GLN A 34 -7.13 -10.85 -8.88
N TYR A 35 -5.86 -10.59 -8.56
CA TYR A 35 -5.04 -9.55 -9.17
C TYR A 35 -3.81 -10.12 -9.85
N ALA A 36 -3.50 -9.65 -11.04
CA ALA A 36 -2.28 -9.99 -11.79
C ALA A 36 -2.00 -8.97 -12.89
N PRO A 37 -0.74 -8.55 -13.10
CA PRO A 37 0.44 -8.89 -12.28
C PRO A 37 0.40 -8.20 -10.91
N VAL A 38 1.25 -8.67 -9.97
CA VAL A 38 1.53 -7.97 -8.71
C VAL A 38 2.85 -7.23 -8.88
N LEU A 39 2.80 -5.90 -8.74
CA LEU A 39 3.93 -4.98 -8.89
C LEU A 39 4.29 -4.41 -7.51
N TYR A 40 5.58 -4.14 -7.28
CA TYR A 40 6.07 -3.67 -5.98
C TYR A 40 6.90 -2.41 -6.15
N THR A 41 6.73 -1.43 -5.26
CA THR A 41 7.74 -0.38 -5.09
C THR A 41 8.53 -0.60 -3.82
N LEU A 42 9.83 -0.26 -3.86
CA LEU A 42 10.69 -0.22 -2.70
C LEU A 42 11.37 1.15 -2.61
N PHE A 43 11.20 1.80 -1.47
CA PHE A 43 11.89 3.05 -1.17
C PHE A 43 13.27 2.77 -0.59
N ILE A 44 14.29 3.47 -1.09
CA ILE A 44 15.65 3.44 -0.57
C ILE A 44 16.10 4.87 -0.30
N ASN A 45 16.44 5.15 0.96
CA ASN A 45 16.98 6.43 1.39
C ASN A 45 18.49 6.49 1.06
N ILE A 46 18.81 6.95 -0.14
CA ILE A 46 20.19 7.04 -0.60
C ILE A 46 20.95 8.15 0.13
N ASP A 47 22.26 8.03 0.16
CA ASP A 47 23.16 9.03 0.77
C ASP A 47 22.94 10.42 0.18
N SER A 48 22.95 11.41 1.05
CA SER A 48 22.69 12.81 0.70
C SER A 48 21.31 13.09 0.10
N SER A 49 20.34 12.21 0.30
CA SER A 49 18.95 12.45 -0.08
C SER A 49 18.36 13.68 0.64
N PRO A 50 17.28 14.28 0.12
CA PRO A 50 16.54 15.32 0.85
C PRO A 50 16.04 14.87 2.23
N TYR A 51 15.76 13.57 2.41
CA TYR A 51 15.38 13.03 3.71
C TYR A 51 16.50 13.16 4.73
N GLN A 52 17.75 12.87 4.33
CA GLN A 52 18.91 13.02 5.21
C GLN A 52 19.28 14.49 5.41
N THR A 53 19.31 15.27 4.33
CA THR A 53 19.87 16.63 4.36
C THR A 53 18.91 17.71 4.85
N LEU A 54 17.60 17.53 4.65
CA LEU A 54 16.57 18.51 5.02
C LEU A 54 15.73 18.09 6.23
N LEU A 55 15.55 16.78 6.44
CA LEU A 55 14.72 16.25 7.52
C LEU A 55 15.51 15.53 8.60
N ASP A 56 16.85 15.40 8.43
CA ASP A 56 17.72 14.61 9.34
C ASP A 56 17.18 13.19 9.60
N TRP A 57 16.56 12.58 8.56
CA TRP A 57 15.99 11.24 8.64
C TRP A 57 16.85 10.25 7.85
N HIS A 58 17.45 9.28 8.57
CA HIS A 58 18.47 8.35 8.05
C HIS A 58 18.00 6.90 7.98
N ALA A 59 16.75 6.59 8.35
CA ALA A 59 16.19 5.25 8.24
C ALA A 59 15.94 4.84 6.78
N CYS A 60 15.68 3.58 6.54
CA CYS A 60 15.48 2.97 5.21
C CYS A 60 16.67 3.15 4.25
N ALA A 61 17.89 3.11 4.78
CA ALA A 61 19.12 3.21 4.02
C ALA A 61 19.85 1.85 3.83
N GLY A 62 19.65 0.92 4.75
CA GLY A 62 20.30 -0.40 4.73
C GLY A 62 19.34 -1.56 4.44
N PRO A 63 19.88 -2.73 4.00
CA PRO A 63 19.05 -3.86 3.57
C PRO A 63 18.10 -4.38 4.64
N GLN A 64 18.44 -4.26 5.93
CA GLN A 64 17.57 -4.68 7.03
C GLN A 64 16.23 -3.92 7.07
N GLU A 65 16.19 -2.71 6.54
CA GLU A 65 14.99 -1.86 6.50
C GLU A 65 14.38 -1.76 5.11
N THR A 66 15.20 -1.87 4.06
CA THR A 66 14.76 -1.68 2.66
C THR A 66 14.22 -2.93 2.00
N GLU A 67 14.46 -4.13 2.56
CA GLU A 67 13.90 -5.38 2.04
C GLU A 67 12.39 -5.45 2.27
N LEU A 68 11.70 -6.16 1.38
CA LEU A 68 10.30 -6.55 1.59
C LEU A 68 10.17 -7.31 2.91
N VAL A 69 9.00 -7.21 3.52
CA VAL A 69 8.65 -8.02 4.69
C VAL A 69 8.62 -9.51 4.33
N ASP A 70 8.88 -10.37 5.31
CA ASP A 70 8.97 -11.83 5.10
C ASP A 70 7.70 -12.42 4.50
N GLU A 71 6.53 -11.87 4.84
CA GLU A 71 5.23 -12.30 4.32
C GLU A 71 5.08 -12.13 2.80
N LEU A 72 5.87 -11.26 2.18
CA LEU A 72 5.78 -10.94 0.75
C LEU A 72 7.02 -11.36 -0.04
N ALA A 73 8.11 -11.70 0.62
CA ALA A 73 9.39 -11.96 -0.04
C ALA A 73 9.36 -13.19 -0.98
N ASP A 74 8.56 -14.21 -0.66
CA ASP A 74 8.44 -15.44 -1.44
C ASP A 74 7.47 -15.37 -2.62
N VAL A 75 6.68 -14.28 -2.71
CA VAL A 75 5.70 -14.06 -3.79
C VAL A 75 6.06 -12.87 -4.67
N ALA A 76 7.13 -12.16 -4.37
CA ALA A 76 7.66 -11.08 -5.18
C ALA A 76 8.62 -11.63 -6.25
N ASP A 77 8.45 -11.16 -7.48
CA ASP A 77 9.36 -11.43 -8.58
C ASP A 77 10.23 -10.20 -8.80
N ASP A 78 11.55 -10.38 -8.94
CA ASP A 78 12.51 -9.29 -9.14
C ASP A 78 12.15 -8.40 -10.33
N ASP A 79 11.58 -8.97 -11.40
CA ASP A 79 11.14 -8.25 -12.60
C ASP A 79 9.94 -7.33 -12.34
N ASN A 80 9.25 -7.50 -11.20
CA ASN A 80 8.10 -6.71 -10.78
C ASN A 80 8.42 -5.76 -9.62
N ILE A 81 9.69 -5.61 -9.23
CA ILE A 81 10.15 -4.71 -8.17
C ILE A 81 10.73 -3.44 -8.77
N PHE A 82 10.23 -2.27 -8.36
CA PHE A 82 10.62 -0.95 -8.84
C PHE A 82 11.16 -0.09 -7.70
N LEU A 83 12.44 0.29 -7.81
CA LEU A 83 13.10 1.09 -6.77
C LEU A 83 12.78 2.58 -6.93
N LYS A 84 12.61 3.28 -5.81
CA LYS A 84 12.45 4.74 -5.75
C LYS A 84 13.27 5.36 -4.61
N HIS A 85 13.67 6.60 -4.79
CA HIS A 85 14.61 7.29 -3.89
C HIS A 85 14.08 8.62 -3.34
N GLY A 86 12.81 8.92 -3.51
CA GLY A 86 12.25 10.20 -3.09
C GLY A 86 10.74 10.16 -2.91
N LEU A 87 10.19 11.34 -2.60
CA LEU A 87 8.74 11.57 -2.56
C LEU A 87 8.10 11.49 -3.96
N ALA A 88 8.88 11.55 -5.04
CA ALA A 88 8.38 11.21 -6.36
C ALA A 88 7.77 9.80 -6.27
N GLY A 89 6.44 9.71 -6.31
CA GLY A 89 5.75 8.47 -6.03
C GLY A 89 6.04 7.40 -7.06
N MET A 90 5.94 7.77 -8.35
CA MET A 90 6.03 6.85 -9.48
C MET A 90 7.46 6.76 -10.03
N PRO A 91 8.15 5.61 -9.91
CA PRO A 91 9.39 5.36 -10.64
C PRO A 91 9.15 5.36 -12.14
N GLU A 92 10.08 5.94 -12.94
CA GLU A 92 9.92 5.97 -14.41
C GLU A 92 9.83 4.57 -15.03
N ALA A 93 10.55 3.59 -14.50
CA ALA A 93 10.47 2.21 -14.93
C ALA A 93 9.07 1.61 -14.73
N LEU A 94 8.42 1.90 -13.58
CA LEU A 94 7.05 1.48 -13.31
C LEU A 94 6.06 2.21 -14.23
N ALA A 95 6.24 3.52 -14.41
CA ALA A 95 5.41 4.30 -15.34
C ALA A 95 5.54 3.80 -16.79
N GLY A 96 6.74 3.42 -17.21
CA GLY A 96 7.00 2.78 -18.50
C GLY A 96 6.24 1.45 -18.63
N ARG A 97 6.38 0.58 -17.65
CA ARG A 97 5.69 -0.72 -17.62
C ARG A 97 4.16 -0.56 -17.69
N ILE A 98 3.59 0.37 -16.95
CA ILE A 98 2.14 0.66 -16.97
C ILE A 98 1.68 1.12 -18.36
N ARG A 99 2.45 1.98 -19.02
CA ARG A 99 2.16 2.44 -20.40
C ARG A 99 2.26 1.32 -21.43
N ASP A 100 3.32 0.51 -21.37
CA ASP A 100 3.60 -0.57 -22.32
C ASP A 100 2.54 -1.68 -22.21
N ASP A 101 2.09 -1.99 -21.00
CA ASP A 101 1.06 -2.98 -20.73
C ASP A 101 -0.38 -2.41 -20.94
N HIS A 102 -0.51 -1.13 -21.34
CA HIS A 102 -1.79 -0.44 -21.55
C HIS A 102 -2.76 -0.58 -20.35
N VAL A 103 -2.23 -0.40 -19.14
CA VAL A 103 -3.01 -0.52 -17.91
C VAL A 103 -3.98 0.67 -17.81
N GLU A 104 -5.29 0.38 -17.75
CA GLU A 104 -6.34 1.38 -17.58
C GLU A 104 -6.73 1.59 -16.11
N GLN A 105 -6.64 0.54 -15.30
CA GLN A 105 -6.94 0.55 -13.86
C GLN A 105 -5.87 -0.23 -13.10
N ILE A 106 -5.49 0.22 -11.91
CA ILE A 106 -4.56 -0.46 -11.02
C ILE A 106 -5.02 -0.36 -9.56
N TRP A 107 -4.98 -1.49 -8.87
CA TRP A 107 -5.31 -1.55 -7.46
C TRP A 107 -4.07 -1.24 -6.63
N VAL A 108 -4.22 -0.36 -5.63
CA VAL A 108 -3.10 0.17 -4.84
C VAL A 108 -3.28 -0.20 -3.37
N VAL A 109 -2.23 -0.77 -2.79
CA VAL A 109 -2.14 -1.16 -1.38
C VAL A 109 -0.78 -0.77 -0.81
N GLY A 110 -0.64 -0.69 0.50
CA GLY A 110 0.68 -0.51 1.13
C GLY A 110 0.84 0.67 2.07
N LEU A 111 2.03 1.22 2.15
CA LEU A 111 2.51 2.17 3.17
C LEU A 111 3.23 3.37 2.53
N ASP A 112 3.19 4.59 3.08
CA ASP A 112 2.20 5.12 4.00
C ASP A 112 1.05 5.74 3.22
N THR A 113 -0.16 5.62 3.74
CA THR A 113 -1.37 6.13 3.08
C THR A 113 -1.29 7.63 2.79
N ASP A 114 -0.73 8.41 3.71
CA ASP A 114 -0.60 9.87 3.65
C ASP A 114 0.67 10.34 2.91
N MET A 115 1.52 9.43 2.46
CA MET A 115 2.78 9.73 1.76
C MET A 115 2.89 8.98 0.44
N CYS A 116 3.51 7.78 0.43
CA CYS A 116 3.86 7.06 -0.79
C CYS A 116 2.62 6.56 -1.54
N VAL A 117 1.62 6.00 -0.84
CA VAL A 117 0.35 5.57 -1.44
C VAL A 117 -0.38 6.78 -2.03
N LEU A 118 -0.52 7.87 -1.26
CA LEU A 118 -1.13 9.12 -1.72
C LEU A 118 -0.47 9.62 -3.01
N LYS A 119 0.86 9.71 -3.01
CA LYS A 119 1.60 10.28 -4.13
C LYS A 119 1.51 9.41 -5.38
N ILE A 120 1.67 8.10 -5.24
CA ILE A 120 1.54 7.16 -6.36
C ILE A 120 0.13 7.16 -6.94
N ALA A 121 -0.90 7.18 -6.10
CA ALA A 121 -2.29 7.23 -6.57
C ALA A 121 -2.59 8.52 -7.36
N MET A 122 -2.03 9.66 -6.94
CA MET A 122 -2.15 10.92 -7.68
C MET A 122 -1.37 10.89 -9.00
N ASP A 123 -0.16 10.30 -9.01
CA ASP A 123 0.64 10.15 -10.25
C ASP A 123 -0.07 9.25 -11.27
N LEU A 124 -0.68 8.14 -10.83
CA LEU A 124 -1.49 7.27 -11.67
C LEU A 124 -2.67 8.03 -12.28
N PHE A 125 -3.37 8.80 -11.45
CA PHE A 125 -4.49 9.64 -11.89
C PHE A 125 -4.05 10.66 -12.96
N ASP A 126 -2.92 11.33 -12.76
CA ASP A 126 -2.35 12.29 -13.72
C ASP A 126 -1.89 11.59 -15.03
N MET A 127 -1.53 10.30 -14.97
CA MET A 127 -1.23 9.47 -16.14
C MET A 127 -2.49 9.00 -16.89
N GLY A 128 -3.70 9.26 -16.36
CA GLY A 128 -4.95 8.77 -16.93
C GLY A 128 -5.25 7.31 -16.61
N VAL A 129 -4.55 6.74 -15.61
CA VAL A 129 -4.78 5.38 -15.10
C VAL A 129 -5.66 5.46 -13.86
N GLU A 130 -6.74 4.70 -13.79
CA GLU A 130 -7.65 4.68 -12.64
C GLU A 130 -6.98 4.02 -11.43
N PRO A 131 -6.62 4.78 -10.36
CA PRO A 131 -6.05 4.20 -9.15
C PRO A 131 -7.18 3.79 -8.19
N VAL A 132 -7.29 2.52 -7.86
CA VAL A 132 -8.24 2.05 -6.84
C VAL A 132 -7.49 1.70 -5.56
N VAL A 133 -7.61 2.52 -4.54
CA VAL A 133 -6.93 2.33 -3.24
C VAL A 133 -7.77 1.43 -2.35
N LEU A 134 -7.21 0.28 -1.95
CA LEU A 134 -7.82 -0.65 -1.00
C LEU A 134 -7.52 -0.20 0.43
N VAL A 135 -8.45 0.53 1.02
CA VAL A 135 -8.29 1.26 2.28
C VAL A 135 -7.87 0.36 3.44
N ASP A 136 -8.45 -0.84 3.53
CA ASP A 136 -8.16 -1.82 4.58
C ASP A 136 -6.85 -2.59 4.39
N CYS A 137 -6.17 -2.38 3.23
CA CYS A 137 -4.82 -2.86 2.93
C CYS A 137 -3.79 -1.72 2.89
N CYS A 138 -4.14 -0.54 3.44
CA CYS A 138 -3.24 0.60 3.61
C CYS A 138 -3.20 1.05 5.08
N ALA A 139 -2.08 1.60 5.49
CA ALA A 139 -1.92 2.24 6.81
C ALA A 139 -0.84 3.31 6.75
N SER A 140 -0.66 4.06 7.85
CA SER A 140 0.43 5.03 8.01
C SER A 140 1.29 4.68 9.22
N THR A 141 2.61 4.76 9.07
CA THR A 141 3.58 4.63 10.17
C THR A 141 3.40 5.71 11.24
N ALA A 142 2.80 6.85 10.88
CA ALA A 142 2.43 7.92 11.80
C ALA A 142 1.07 7.69 12.51
N GLY A 143 0.40 6.55 12.25
CA GLY A 143 -0.82 6.13 12.93
C GLY A 143 -2.12 6.52 12.25
N LEU A 144 -3.24 6.25 12.95
CA LEU A 144 -4.59 6.37 12.38
C LEU A 144 -4.92 7.78 11.88
N GLN A 145 -4.50 8.82 12.59
CA GLN A 145 -4.82 10.21 12.19
C GLN A 145 -4.18 10.57 10.85
N ALA A 146 -2.92 10.17 10.62
CA ALA A 146 -2.24 10.37 9.35
C ALA A 146 -2.90 9.54 8.23
N HIS A 147 -3.23 8.29 8.50
CA HIS A 147 -3.98 7.44 7.56
C HIS A 147 -5.31 8.09 7.14
N LEU A 148 -6.12 8.56 8.08
CA LEU A 148 -7.40 9.22 7.77
C LEU A 148 -7.21 10.54 7.01
N ALA A 149 -6.16 11.32 7.33
CA ALA A 149 -5.81 12.52 6.57
C ALA A 149 -5.45 12.18 5.11
N GLY A 150 -4.64 11.14 4.89
CA GLY A 150 -4.30 10.64 3.56
C GLY A 150 -5.54 10.23 2.76
N LEU A 151 -6.45 9.45 3.37
CA LEU A 151 -7.72 9.05 2.74
C LEU A 151 -8.60 10.25 2.38
N SER A 152 -8.67 11.26 3.25
CA SER A 152 -9.44 12.49 2.98
C SER A 152 -8.89 13.25 1.78
N ILE A 153 -7.55 13.35 1.66
CA ILE A 153 -6.90 13.99 0.53
C ILE A 153 -7.11 13.18 -0.75
N LEU A 154 -6.94 11.84 -0.70
CA LEU A 154 -7.22 10.96 -1.84
C LEU A 154 -8.65 11.10 -2.32
N SER A 155 -9.63 11.00 -1.43
CA SER A 155 -11.06 11.16 -1.77
C SER A 155 -11.36 12.46 -2.52
N ARG A 156 -10.68 13.54 -2.12
CA ARG A 156 -10.85 14.86 -2.76
C ARG A 156 -10.19 14.96 -4.14
N ASN A 157 -8.99 14.35 -4.30
CA ASN A 157 -8.16 14.54 -5.51
C ASN A 157 -8.45 13.52 -6.61
N ILE A 158 -8.63 12.24 -6.25
CA ILE A 158 -8.87 11.17 -7.21
C ILE A 158 -10.33 10.67 -7.20
N GLY A 159 -11.15 11.15 -6.28
CA GLY A 159 -12.57 10.79 -6.15
C GLY A 159 -12.85 9.70 -5.11
N PRO A 160 -14.03 9.77 -4.43
CA PRO A 160 -14.38 8.83 -3.37
C PRO A 160 -14.63 7.40 -3.88
N HIS A 161 -14.96 7.23 -5.17
CA HIS A 161 -15.20 5.91 -5.77
C HIS A 161 -13.92 5.09 -5.94
N GLN A 162 -12.75 5.74 -5.89
CA GLN A 162 -11.44 5.10 -5.95
C GLN A 162 -10.96 4.56 -4.59
N LEU A 163 -11.68 4.86 -3.52
CA LEU A 163 -11.41 4.32 -2.18
C LEU A 163 -12.36 3.17 -1.90
N ARG A 164 -11.84 1.94 -1.87
CA ARG A 164 -12.64 0.74 -1.69
C ARG A 164 -12.12 -0.11 -0.54
N LEU A 165 -12.98 -0.98 -0.04
CA LEU A 165 -12.62 -2.06 0.89
C LEU A 165 -12.44 -3.35 0.10
N THR A 166 -11.54 -4.22 0.58
CA THR A 166 -11.40 -5.56 0.02
C THR A 166 -12.62 -6.42 0.32
N SER A 167 -12.88 -7.43 -0.52
CA SER A 167 -13.87 -8.48 -0.21
C SER A 167 -13.50 -9.31 1.02
N LEU A 168 -12.26 -9.22 1.51
CA LEU A 168 -11.83 -9.84 2.77
C LEU A 168 -12.63 -9.32 3.97
N HIS A 169 -13.19 -8.10 3.86
CA HIS A 169 -14.06 -7.53 4.89
C HIS A 169 -15.39 -8.27 5.00
N GLU A 170 -15.95 -8.74 3.89
CA GLU A 170 -17.21 -9.51 3.88
C GLU A 170 -17.08 -10.84 4.62
N THR A 171 -15.89 -11.45 4.59
CA THR A 171 -15.63 -12.70 5.33
C THR A 171 -15.59 -12.49 6.84
N TYR A 172 -15.22 -11.29 7.31
CA TYR A 172 -15.26 -10.93 8.74
C TYR A 172 -16.67 -10.60 9.24
N LEU A 173 -17.51 -10.02 8.37
CA LEU A 173 -18.91 -9.73 8.71
C LEU A 173 -19.80 -10.99 8.57
N ALA A 174 -19.37 -11.99 7.81
CA ALA A 174 -19.99 -13.29 7.67
C ALA A 174 -19.46 -14.32 8.69
N ALA A 175 -18.83 -13.89 9.79
CA ALA A 175 -18.51 -14.79 10.89
C ALA A 175 -19.81 -15.48 11.35
N PRO A 176 -19.81 -16.81 11.58
CA PRO A 176 -21.03 -17.54 11.90
C PRO A 176 -21.70 -16.89 13.12
N GLU A 177 -23.03 -16.78 13.05
CA GLU A 177 -23.87 -16.42 14.19
C GLU A 177 -23.61 -17.43 15.33
N GLY A 178 -22.56 -17.20 16.08
CA GLY A 178 -22.25 -17.87 17.33
C GLY A 178 -22.89 -17.07 18.44
N ASP A 179 -23.94 -17.66 18.96
CA ASP A 179 -24.61 -17.46 20.23
C ASP A 179 -24.28 -16.12 20.97
N PRO A 180 -25.21 -15.19 21.05
CA PRO A 180 -24.98 -13.95 21.80
C PRO A 180 -24.84 -14.29 23.29
N THR A 181 -23.63 -14.26 23.78
CA THR A 181 -23.40 -14.26 25.23
C THR A 181 -24.15 -13.06 25.82
N PRO A 182 -25.14 -13.27 26.71
CA PRO A 182 -25.89 -12.17 27.26
C PRO A 182 -24.96 -11.25 28.07
N ALA A 183 -25.07 -9.93 27.81
CA ALA A 183 -24.36 -8.92 28.55
C ALA A 183 -24.66 -9.07 30.07
N PRO A 184 -23.66 -8.90 30.96
CA PRO A 184 -23.88 -8.93 32.38
C PRO A 184 -24.83 -7.81 32.77
N THR A 185 -25.88 -8.16 33.52
CA THR A 185 -26.84 -7.24 34.11
C THR A 185 -26.12 -6.38 35.16
N PRO A 186 -26.23 -5.04 35.15
CA PRO A 186 -25.69 -4.22 36.23
C PRO A 186 -26.53 -4.44 37.51
N GLU A 187 -25.84 -4.73 38.64
CA GLU A 187 -26.41 -4.65 39.99
C GLU A 187 -26.56 -3.19 40.46
#